data_87a2be49173a13a9707ca73ecc505ced
#
_entry.id   87a2be49173a13a9707ca73ecc505ced
#
_cell.length_a   1.000
_cell.length_b   1.000
_cell.length_c   1.000
_cell.angle_alpha   90.00
_cell.angle_beta   90.00
_cell.angle_gamma   90.00
#
_symmetry.space_group_name_H-M   'P 1'
#
loop_
_entity.id
_entity.type
_entity.pdbx_description
1 polymer ?
#
loop_
_entity_poly.entity_id
_entity_poly.type
_entity_poly.pdbx_seq_one_letter_code
_entity_poly.pdbx_strand_id
1 'polypeptide(L)'
;MPVDLDALLDPSRAALLMMECQEGIIGGGGRLGALAESVARHDTVAHIACVLAAARRAGVPVFHCTMSRRPDGGGAVANCLLLAASRKGTPLLPGSPQQAVVAPLAPAEGDYVVTRFHGLTPFDGTELDALLRNLGVRTVVATGVSVNVGILGLTLEAVNAGYQVVIPRDAVTGTPDEYVEAVFEHTLRLLATITTAGRVEEAWAR
;
A
#
# COMPACT_ATOMS: atom_id res chain seq x y z
N MET A 1 -2.35 1.43 -27.39
CA MET A 1 -3.21 2.63 -27.31
C MET A 1 -2.68 3.47 -26.15
N PRO A 2 -2.71 4.81 -26.22
CA PRO A 2 -2.38 5.62 -25.05
C PRO A 2 -3.35 5.26 -23.94
N VAL A 3 -2.81 5.09 -22.72
CA VAL A 3 -3.61 4.79 -21.52
C VAL A 3 -4.34 6.07 -21.14
N ASP A 4 -5.66 6.00 -21.02
CA ASP A 4 -6.49 7.10 -20.51
C ASP A 4 -6.45 7.06 -18.99
N LEU A 5 -5.61 7.90 -18.39
CA LEU A 5 -5.46 7.96 -16.94
C LEU A 5 -6.73 8.43 -16.23
N ASP A 6 -7.48 9.37 -16.82
CA ASP A 6 -8.73 9.86 -16.22
C ASP A 6 -9.80 8.75 -16.18
N ALA A 7 -9.85 7.90 -17.22
CA ALA A 7 -10.74 6.74 -17.23
C ALA A 7 -10.31 5.66 -16.20
N LEU A 8 -9.00 5.49 -15.95
CA LEU A 8 -8.48 4.59 -14.91
C LEU A 8 -8.80 5.10 -13.50
N LEU A 9 -8.81 6.40 -13.31
CA LEU A 9 -9.05 7.07 -12.03
C LEU A 9 -10.53 7.45 -11.82
N ASP A 10 -11.49 6.91 -12.61
CA ASP A 10 -12.91 7.11 -12.37
C ASP A 10 -13.26 6.78 -10.91
N PRO A 11 -13.70 7.76 -10.09
CA PRO A 11 -13.98 7.54 -8.67
C PRO A 11 -15.00 6.43 -8.39
N SER A 12 -15.93 6.18 -9.33
CA SER A 12 -16.96 5.14 -9.20
C SER A 12 -16.41 3.73 -9.39
N ARG A 13 -15.15 3.59 -9.86
CA ARG A 13 -14.53 2.30 -10.21
C ARG A 13 -13.10 2.15 -9.66
N ALA A 14 -12.57 3.18 -9.01
CA ALA A 14 -11.25 3.15 -8.40
C ALA A 14 -11.34 2.86 -6.89
N ALA A 15 -10.25 2.36 -6.31
CA ALA A 15 -10.04 2.28 -4.87
C ALA A 15 -8.59 2.63 -4.54
N LEU A 16 -8.39 3.33 -3.42
CA LEU A 16 -7.06 3.62 -2.89
C LEU A 16 -6.64 2.49 -1.92
N LEU A 17 -5.50 1.85 -2.19
CA LEU A 17 -4.89 0.85 -1.33
C LEU A 17 -3.59 1.43 -0.73
N MET A 18 -3.53 1.50 0.60
CA MET A 18 -2.36 1.99 1.34
C MET A 18 -1.66 0.82 2.03
N MET A 19 -0.51 0.42 1.47
CA MET A 19 0.23 -0.76 1.90
C MET A 19 1.17 -0.45 3.07
N GLU A 20 0.93 -1.08 4.23
CA GLU A 20 1.82 -1.10 5.40
C GLU A 20 2.27 0.27 5.93
N CYS A 21 1.40 1.27 5.90
CA CYS A 21 1.68 2.61 6.43
C CYS A 21 1.59 2.66 7.98
N GLN A 22 2.21 1.69 8.67
CA GLN A 22 2.10 1.49 10.12
C GLN A 22 3.32 2.03 10.88
N GLU A 23 3.11 2.49 12.13
CA GLU A 23 4.17 3.04 13.00
C GLU A 23 5.33 2.05 13.20
N GLY A 24 5.06 0.77 13.32
CA GLY A 24 6.10 -0.26 13.46
C GLY A 24 6.83 -0.60 12.17
N ILE A 25 6.45 -0.03 11.02
CA ILE A 25 7.08 -0.27 9.71
C ILE A 25 7.76 0.99 9.21
N ILE A 26 7.02 2.10 9.10
CA ILE A 26 7.50 3.37 8.52
C ILE A 26 7.62 4.50 9.54
N GLY A 27 7.13 4.32 10.77
CA GLY A 27 7.28 5.32 11.84
C GLY A 27 8.71 5.45 12.32
N GLY A 28 9.03 6.55 13.03
CA GLY A 28 10.38 6.89 13.46
C GLY A 28 11.07 5.87 14.40
N GLY A 29 10.32 4.92 14.98
CA GLY A 29 10.82 3.75 15.72
C GLY A 29 10.65 2.44 14.96
N GLY A 30 10.42 2.50 13.66
CA GLY A 30 10.09 1.35 12.82
C GLY A 30 11.21 0.32 12.77
N ARG A 31 10.82 -0.94 12.54
CA ARG A 31 11.70 -2.13 12.54
C ARG A 31 12.68 -2.16 11.35
N LEU A 32 12.37 -1.42 10.31
CA LEU A 32 13.12 -1.35 9.06
C LEU A 32 13.72 0.05 8.92
N GLY A 33 14.72 0.40 9.74
CA GLY A 33 15.30 1.74 9.81
C GLY A 33 15.61 2.37 8.46
N ALA A 34 16.28 1.63 7.56
CA ALA A 34 16.57 2.11 6.21
C ALA A 34 15.30 2.41 5.39
N LEU A 35 14.20 1.66 5.60
CA LEU A 35 12.93 1.94 4.93
C LEU A 35 12.26 3.19 5.51
N ALA A 36 12.24 3.34 6.84
CA ALA A 36 11.71 4.54 7.49
C ALA A 36 12.49 5.81 7.10
N GLU A 37 13.82 5.71 6.99
CA GLU A 37 14.67 6.78 6.49
C GLU A 37 14.36 7.13 5.02
N SER A 38 14.13 6.13 4.17
CA SER A 38 13.73 6.34 2.78
C SER A 38 12.35 7.03 2.69
N VAL A 39 11.38 6.59 3.50
CA VAL A 39 10.05 7.23 3.60
C VAL A 39 10.16 8.71 3.97
N ALA A 40 11.00 9.04 4.95
CA ALA A 40 11.22 10.42 5.38
C ALA A 40 11.94 11.24 4.31
N ARG A 41 12.99 10.69 3.68
CA ARG A 41 13.78 11.38 2.65
C ARG A 41 12.98 11.74 1.41
N HIS A 42 12.01 10.90 1.04
CA HIS A 42 11.16 11.08 -0.14
C HIS A 42 9.81 11.71 0.17
N ASP A 43 9.58 12.19 1.39
CA ASP A 43 8.30 12.77 1.83
C ASP A 43 7.07 11.88 1.48
N THR A 44 7.27 10.56 1.44
CA THR A 44 6.28 9.59 0.95
C THR A 44 4.95 9.70 1.70
N VAL A 45 5.00 9.90 3.02
CA VAL A 45 3.78 10.06 3.85
C VAL A 45 2.98 11.29 3.43
N ALA A 46 3.64 12.41 3.11
CA ALA A 46 2.95 13.63 2.66
C ALA A 46 2.26 13.42 1.31
N HIS A 47 2.93 12.75 0.36
CA HIS A 47 2.33 12.40 -0.93
C HIS A 47 1.15 11.44 -0.79
N ILE A 48 1.26 10.43 0.06
CA ILE A 48 0.12 9.53 0.36
C ILE A 48 -1.04 10.32 0.99
N ALA A 49 -0.75 11.26 1.91
CA ALA A 49 -1.79 12.08 2.55
C ALA A 49 -2.55 12.95 1.54
N CYS A 50 -1.88 13.50 0.51
CA CYS A 50 -2.54 14.22 -0.58
C CYS A 50 -3.50 13.30 -1.35
N VAL A 51 -3.06 12.11 -1.74
CA VAL A 51 -3.89 11.13 -2.45
C VAL A 51 -5.06 10.67 -1.58
N LEU A 52 -4.82 10.39 -0.29
CA LEU A 52 -5.85 9.99 0.68
C LEU A 52 -6.93 11.07 0.85
N ALA A 53 -6.52 12.32 1.00
CA ALA A 53 -7.45 13.43 1.11
C ALA A 53 -8.31 13.59 -0.16
N ALA A 54 -7.70 13.42 -1.34
CA ALA A 54 -8.41 13.46 -2.62
C ALA A 54 -9.40 12.29 -2.74
N ALA A 55 -8.98 11.06 -2.40
CA ALA A 55 -9.85 9.88 -2.41
C ALA A 55 -11.10 10.08 -1.54
N ARG A 56 -10.91 10.53 -0.30
CA ARG A 56 -12.02 10.80 0.64
C ARG A 56 -12.98 11.86 0.11
N ARG A 57 -12.47 12.97 -0.46
CA ARG A 57 -13.31 14.03 -1.05
C ARG A 57 -14.13 13.51 -2.24
N ALA A 58 -13.53 12.65 -3.06
CA ALA A 58 -14.18 12.10 -4.26
C ALA A 58 -15.08 10.88 -3.96
N GLY A 59 -15.17 10.42 -2.72
CA GLY A 59 -15.92 9.22 -2.35
C GLY A 59 -15.27 7.92 -2.85
N VAL A 60 -13.98 7.93 -3.19
CA VAL A 60 -13.22 6.74 -3.58
C VAL A 60 -12.99 5.88 -2.33
N PRO A 61 -13.34 4.57 -2.36
CA PRO A 61 -13.09 3.67 -1.24
C PRO A 61 -11.60 3.61 -0.87
N VAL A 62 -11.31 3.74 0.42
CA VAL A 62 -9.96 3.72 0.97
C VAL A 62 -9.73 2.44 1.76
N PHE A 63 -8.62 1.75 1.48
CA PHE A 63 -8.22 0.51 2.13
C PHE A 63 -6.85 0.67 2.79
N HIS A 64 -6.81 0.54 4.11
CA HIS A 64 -5.58 0.43 4.88
C HIS A 64 -5.17 -1.05 4.94
N CYS A 65 -4.25 -1.45 4.08
CA CYS A 65 -3.74 -2.82 4.02
C CYS A 65 -2.62 -2.98 5.08
N THR A 66 -3.01 -3.40 6.28
CA THR A 66 -2.12 -3.52 7.43
C THR A 66 -1.65 -4.95 7.65
N MET A 67 -0.59 -5.12 8.41
CA MET A 67 -0.20 -6.42 8.93
C MET A 67 -0.29 -6.44 10.47
N SER A 68 -0.53 -7.60 11.01
CA SER A 68 -0.49 -7.84 12.46
C SER A 68 0.08 -9.23 12.73
N ARG A 69 0.36 -9.50 14.00
CA ARG A 69 0.76 -10.83 14.46
C ARG A 69 -0.07 -11.23 15.66
N ARG A 70 -0.51 -12.48 15.70
CA ARG A 70 -1.17 -13.00 16.88
C ARG A 70 -0.22 -12.95 18.09
N PRO A 71 -0.74 -12.65 19.30
CA PRO A 71 0.10 -12.62 20.51
C PRO A 71 0.80 -13.96 20.81
N ASP A 72 0.15 -15.08 20.47
CA ASP A 72 0.70 -16.43 20.64
C ASP A 72 1.68 -16.86 19.53
N GLY A 73 1.86 -16.01 18.51
CA GLY A 73 2.69 -16.30 17.33
C GLY A 73 2.12 -17.39 16.41
N GLY A 74 0.92 -17.89 16.68
CA GLY A 74 0.24 -18.92 15.89
C GLY A 74 0.01 -18.45 14.44
N GLY A 75 0.27 -19.33 13.47
CA GLY A 75 0.14 -19.03 12.02
C GLY A 75 1.26 -18.17 11.43
N ALA A 76 2.19 -17.65 12.23
CA ALA A 76 3.34 -16.90 11.72
C ALA A 76 4.41 -17.87 11.20
N VAL A 77 4.67 -17.85 9.91
CA VAL A 77 5.68 -18.69 9.23
C VAL A 77 6.95 -17.86 8.97
N ALA A 78 8.11 -18.51 8.99
CA ALA A 78 9.40 -17.91 8.66
C ALA A 78 10.03 -18.66 7.46
N ASN A 79 9.26 -18.79 6.39
CA ASN A 79 9.64 -19.54 5.18
C ASN A 79 10.50 -18.74 4.19
N CYS A 80 10.82 -17.48 4.52
CA CYS A 80 11.79 -16.66 3.78
C CYS A 80 12.57 -15.76 4.74
N LEU A 81 13.69 -15.19 4.27
CA LEU A 81 14.57 -14.34 5.07
C LEU A 81 13.85 -13.13 5.67
N LEU A 82 12.98 -12.49 4.89
CA LEU A 82 12.21 -11.32 5.34
C LEU A 82 11.30 -11.66 6.53
N LEU A 83 10.53 -12.74 6.42
CA LEU A 83 9.64 -13.20 7.49
C LEU A 83 10.42 -13.71 8.71
N ALA A 84 11.55 -14.39 8.49
CA ALA A 84 12.44 -14.80 9.56
C ALA A 84 13.03 -13.60 10.32
N ALA A 85 13.49 -12.57 9.60
CA ALA A 85 13.97 -11.31 10.20
C ALA A 85 12.84 -10.57 10.94
N SER A 86 11.64 -10.55 10.37
CA SER A 86 10.50 -9.89 10.99
C SER A 86 10.09 -10.51 12.33
N ARG A 87 10.42 -11.77 12.60
CA ARG A 87 10.15 -12.43 13.88
C ARG A 87 11.04 -11.94 15.03
N LYS A 88 12.21 -11.40 14.71
CA LYS A 88 13.19 -10.95 15.72
C LYS A 88 12.90 -9.56 16.31
N GLY A 89 12.08 -8.75 15.64
CA GLY A 89 11.76 -7.40 16.07
C GLY A 89 10.51 -7.33 16.95
N THR A 90 10.14 -6.14 17.43
CA THR A 90 8.91 -5.89 18.18
C THR A 90 7.70 -6.31 17.36
N PRO A 91 6.83 -7.20 17.86
CA PRO A 91 5.68 -7.65 17.08
C PRO A 91 4.64 -6.53 16.91
N LEU A 92 4.01 -6.48 15.74
CA LEU A 92 2.85 -5.63 15.47
C LEU A 92 1.61 -6.36 16.03
N LEU A 93 1.35 -6.23 17.32
CA LEU A 93 0.20 -6.89 17.95
C LEU A 93 -1.09 -6.11 17.72
N PRO A 94 -2.25 -6.78 17.66
CA PRO A 94 -3.54 -6.11 17.55
C PRO A 94 -3.71 -5.04 18.63
N GLY A 95 -4.02 -3.81 18.23
CA GLY A 95 -4.22 -2.67 19.13
C GLY A 95 -2.94 -2.06 19.73
N SER A 96 -1.75 -2.56 19.37
CA SER A 96 -0.50 -1.94 19.81
C SER A 96 -0.19 -0.65 19.06
N PRO A 97 0.57 0.29 19.66
CA PRO A 97 1.04 1.49 18.95
C PRO A 97 1.78 1.17 17.63
N GLN A 98 2.53 0.06 17.60
CA GLN A 98 3.27 -0.37 16.40
C GLN A 98 2.37 -0.81 15.26
N GLN A 99 1.17 -1.34 15.57
CA GLN A 99 0.19 -1.74 14.55
C GLN A 99 -0.57 -0.55 13.99
N ALA A 100 -0.69 0.54 14.74
CA ALA A 100 -1.40 1.73 14.30
C ALA A 100 -0.84 2.28 12.99
N VAL A 101 -1.70 2.77 12.13
CA VAL A 101 -1.30 3.56 10.95
C VAL A 101 -0.74 4.89 11.42
N VAL A 102 0.33 5.39 10.79
CA VAL A 102 0.95 6.68 11.15
C VAL A 102 -0.08 7.80 11.13
N ALA A 103 0.02 8.72 12.10
CA ALA A 103 -1.02 9.71 12.38
C ALA A 103 -1.51 10.51 11.16
N PRO A 104 -0.65 10.98 10.21
CA PRO A 104 -1.13 11.72 9.03
C PRO A 104 -2.03 10.89 8.09
N LEU A 105 -1.96 9.56 8.18
CA LEU A 105 -2.70 8.62 7.33
C LEU A 105 -3.75 7.82 8.12
N ALA A 106 -4.04 8.20 9.35
CA ALA A 106 -4.94 7.44 10.24
C ALA A 106 -6.28 7.13 9.57
N PRO A 107 -6.83 5.91 9.76
CA PRO A 107 -8.13 5.55 9.27
C PRO A 107 -9.22 6.51 9.79
N ALA A 108 -10.14 6.90 8.91
CA ALA A 108 -11.34 7.68 9.23
C ALA A 108 -12.58 6.80 9.15
N GLU A 109 -13.70 7.34 9.62
CA GLU A 109 -15.00 6.70 9.44
C GLU A 109 -15.28 6.47 7.94
N GLY A 110 -15.66 5.24 7.59
CA GLY A 110 -15.88 4.83 6.20
C GLY A 110 -14.68 4.20 5.50
N ASP A 111 -13.47 4.32 6.04
CA ASP A 111 -12.30 3.60 5.51
C ASP A 111 -12.34 2.12 5.90
N TYR A 112 -11.82 1.27 5.04
CA TYR A 112 -11.64 -0.15 5.30
C TYR A 112 -10.25 -0.43 5.89
N VAL A 113 -10.19 -1.20 6.97
CA VAL A 113 -8.91 -1.68 7.53
C VAL A 113 -8.83 -3.18 7.31
N VAL A 114 -8.02 -3.58 6.33
CA VAL A 114 -7.80 -5.00 5.99
C VAL A 114 -6.48 -5.44 6.59
N THR A 115 -6.56 -6.26 7.65
CA THR A 115 -5.38 -6.71 8.39
C THR A 115 -5.06 -8.16 8.05
N ARG A 116 -3.86 -8.41 7.51
CA ARG A 116 -3.37 -9.78 7.35
C ARG A 116 -2.52 -10.22 8.56
N PHE A 117 -2.55 -11.51 8.85
CA PHE A 117 -1.76 -12.14 9.92
C PHE A 117 -0.61 -13.01 9.39
N HIS A 118 -0.48 -13.14 8.09
CA HIS A 118 0.55 -13.92 7.39
C HIS A 118 0.83 -13.33 6.01
N GLY A 119 1.81 -13.89 5.30
CA GLY A 119 2.14 -13.50 3.94
C GLY A 119 2.80 -12.13 3.81
N LEU A 120 2.96 -11.68 2.57
CA LEU A 120 3.67 -10.45 2.21
C LEU A 120 2.77 -9.44 1.49
N THR A 121 1.57 -9.85 1.08
CA THR A 121 0.67 -9.08 0.23
C THR A 121 -0.75 -9.06 0.81
N PRO A 122 -1.59 -8.08 0.45
CA PRO A 122 -2.88 -7.92 1.09
C PRO A 122 -4.02 -8.73 0.46
N PHE A 123 -3.84 -9.35 -0.72
CA PHE A 123 -4.89 -10.08 -1.40
C PHE A 123 -5.07 -11.50 -0.85
N ASP A 124 -3.96 -12.23 -0.67
CA ASP A 124 -4.04 -13.62 -0.24
C ASP A 124 -4.47 -13.73 1.23
N GLY A 125 -5.51 -14.53 1.48
CA GLY A 125 -6.01 -14.84 2.81
C GLY A 125 -6.70 -13.70 3.55
N THR A 126 -7.15 -12.65 2.84
CA THR A 126 -7.94 -11.54 3.39
C THR A 126 -9.25 -11.36 2.64
N GLU A 127 -10.13 -10.48 3.15
CA GLU A 127 -11.37 -10.10 2.47
C GLU A 127 -11.18 -9.05 1.37
N LEU A 128 -9.96 -8.58 1.09
CA LEU A 128 -9.71 -7.43 0.21
C LEU A 128 -10.36 -7.60 -1.18
N ASP A 129 -10.07 -8.74 -1.87
CA ASP A 129 -10.60 -8.97 -3.22
C ASP A 129 -12.15 -9.03 -3.22
N ALA A 130 -12.75 -9.66 -2.22
CA ALA A 130 -14.21 -9.74 -2.11
C ALA A 130 -14.83 -8.35 -1.92
N LEU A 131 -14.25 -7.50 -1.08
CA LEU A 131 -14.71 -6.13 -0.86
C LEU A 131 -14.57 -5.29 -2.13
N LEU A 132 -13.41 -5.33 -2.79
CA LEU A 132 -13.18 -4.59 -4.03
C LEU A 132 -14.20 -4.98 -5.13
N ARG A 133 -14.48 -6.29 -5.29
CA ARG A 133 -15.47 -6.78 -6.25
C ARG A 133 -16.90 -6.31 -5.91
N ASN A 134 -17.27 -6.39 -4.64
CA ASN A 134 -18.60 -5.97 -4.19
C ASN A 134 -18.83 -4.47 -4.39
N LEU A 135 -17.77 -3.67 -4.30
CA LEU A 135 -17.79 -2.24 -4.58
C LEU A 135 -17.71 -1.90 -6.07
N GLY A 136 -17.57 -2.88 -6.96
CA GLY A 136 -17.48 -2.66 -8.41
C GLY A 136 -16.14 -2.10 -8.88
N VAL A 137 -15.12 -2.17 -8.04
CA VAL A 137 -13.77 -1.65 -8.35
C VAL A 137 -13.18 -2.34 -9.57
N ARG A 138 -12.53 -1.57 -10.42
CA ARG A 138 -11.80 -2.02 -11.61
C ARG A 138 -10.34 -1.59 -11.59
N THR A 139 -10.05 -0.49 -10.90
CA THR A 139 -8.71 0.07 -10.79
C THR A 139 -8.31 0.20 -9.33
N VAL A 140 -7.14 -0.30 -8.96
CA VAL A 140 -6.53 -0.06 -7.65
C VAL A 140 -5.42 0.97 -7.79
N VAL A 141 -5.45 1.99 -6.94
CA VAL A 141 -4.38 2.97 -6.81
C VAL A 141 -3.53 2.54 -5.62
N ALA A 142 -2.31 2.05 -5.90
CA ALA A 142 -1.43 1.46 -4.89
C ALA A 142 -0.45 2.50 -4.34
N THR A 143 -0.43 2.68 -3.02
CA THR A 143 0.47 3.57 -2.28
C THR A 143 1.11 2.85 -1.08
N GLY A 144 2.15 3.42 -0.49
CA GLY A 144 2.80 2.86 0.70
C GLY A 144 4.12 2.15 0.42
N VAL A 145 4.39 1.07 1.13
CA VAL A 145 5.70 0.39 1.15
C VAL A 145 5.59 -1.13 1.12
N SER A 146 6.64 -1.82 0.73
CA SER A 146 7.86 -1.39 0.05
C SER A 146 7.76 -1.72 -1.42
N VAL A 147 8.34 -0.87 -2.30
CA VAL A 147 8.28 -1.04 -3.77
C VAL A 147 8.75 -2.42 -4.20
N ASN A 148 9.84 -2.89 -3.63
CA ASN A 148 10.50 -4.14 -4.02
C ASN A 148 9.84 -5.44 -3.49
N VAL A 149 8.88 -5.35 -2.57
CA VAL A 149 8.16 -6.52 -2.04
C VAL A 149 6.66 -6.27 -1.97
N GLY A 150 6.22 -5.36 -1.09
CA GLY A 150 4.80 -5.15 -0.80
C GLY A 150 4.03 -4.59 -1.99
N ILE A 151 4.53 -3.51 -2.61
CA ILE A 151 3.89 -2.87 -3.78
C ILE A 151 3.98 -3.78 -5.01
N LEU A 152 5.15 -4.39 -5.26
CA LEU A 152 5.31 -5.34 -6.36
C LEU A 152 4.38 -6.54 -6.21
N GLY A 153 4.33 -7.15 -5.02
CA GLY A 153 3.45 -8.28 -4.75
C GLY A 153 1.97 -7.91 -4.87
N LEU A 154 1.53 -6.80 -4.29
CA LEU A 154 0.18 -6.26 -4.44
C LEU A 154 -0.16 -6.05 -5.91
N THR A 155 0.76 -5.46 -6.69
CA THR A 155 0.54 -5.20 -8.12
C THR A 155 0.35 -6.50 -8.90
N LEU A 156 1.19 -7.52 -8.67
CA LEU A 156 1.07 -8.82 -9.33
C LEU A 156 -0.25 -9.50 -9.00
N GLU A 157 -0.66 -9.51 -7.73
CA GLU A 157 -1.93 -10.11 -7.32
C GLU A 157 -3.13 -9.35 -7.87
N ALA A 158 -3.11 -8.03 -7.86
CA ALA A 158 -4.17 -7.22 -8.44
C ALA A 158 -4.34 -7.48 -9.94
N VAL A 159 -3.23 -7.54 -10.70
CA VAL A 159 -3.25 -7.89 -12.13
C VAL A 159 -3.78 -9.30 -12.34
N ASN A 160 -3.34 -10.28 -11.56
CA ASN A 160 -3.84 -11.66 -11.63
C ASN A 160 -5.34 -11.76 -11.31
N ALA A 161 -5.85 -10.92 -10.40
CA ALA A 161 -7.27 -10.84 -10.08
C ALA A 161 -8.10 -10.03 -11.11
N GLY A 162 -7.45 -9.44 -12.12
CA GLY A 162 -8.09 -8.72 -13.22
C GLY A 162 -8.29 -7.22 -13.00
N TYR A 163 -7.67 -6.64 -11.96
CA TYR A 163 -7.67 -5.20 -11.75
C TYR A 163 -6.61 -4.50 -12.62
N GLN A 164 -6.90 -3.27 -13.00
CA GLN A 164 -5.88 -2.33 -13.46
C GLN A 164 -5.19 -1.71 -12.24
N VAL A 165 -3.91 -1.40 -12.38
CA VAL A 165 -3.12 -0.82 -11.29
C VAL A 165 -2.57 0.53 -11.71
N VAL A 166 -2.74 1.52 -10.85
CA VAL A 166 -2.12 2.84 -10.96
C VAL A 166 -1.19 3.03 -9.76
N ILE A 167 0.04 3.48 -10.00
CA ILE A 167 1.02 3.73 -8.94
C ILE A 167 1.48 5.18 -9.02
N PRO A 168 1.09 6.04 -8.06
CA PRO A 168 1.72 7.36 -7.89
C PRO A 168 3.15 7.15 -7.38
N ARG A 169 4.13 7.41 -8.25
CA ARG A 169 5.53 7.09 -8.00
C ARG A 169 6.10 7.71 -6.72
N ASP A 170 5.68 8.93 -6.42
CA ASP A 170 6.08 9.71 -5.25
C ASP A 170 5.33 9.31 -3.97
N ALA A 171 4.23 8.55 -4.08
CA ALA A 171 3.48 8.01 -2.95
C ALA A 171 3.84 6.56 -2.59
N VAL A 172 4.93 6.04 -3.14
CA VAL A 172 5.50 4.73 -2.80
C VAL A 172 7.01 4.84 -2.66
N THR A 173 7.60 4.03 -1.77
CA THR A 173 9.05 3.95 -1.64
C THR A 173 9.52 2.57 -1.19
N GLY A 174 10.82 2.37 -1.17
CA GLY A 174 11.49 1.14 -0.78
C GLY A 174 12.97 1.41 -0.50
N THR A 175 13.78 0.37 -0.45
CA THR A 175 15.22 0.49 -0.19
C THR A 175 15.98 -0.70 -0.78
N PRO A 176 17.19 -0.50 -1.33
CA PRO A 176 17.87 0.78 -1.58
C PRO A 176 17.27 1.51 -2.80
N ASP A 177 17.53 2.82 -2.92
CA ASP A 177 16.91 3.69 -3.93
C ASP A 177 17.23 3.22 -5.37
N GLU A 178 18.46 2.83 -5.65
CA GLU A 178 18.86 2.32 -6.97
C GLU A 178 18.10 1.04 -7.38
N TYR A 179 17.74 0.20 -6.40
CA TYR A 179 16.94 -0.98 -6.69
C TYR A 179 15.46 -0.64 -6.88
N VAL A 180 14.95 0.35 -6.16
CA VAL A 180 13.60 0.88 -6.37
C VAL A 180 13.45 1.39 -7.80
N GLU A 181 14.42 2.17 -8.31
CA GLU A 181 14.43 2.63 -9.70
C GLU A 181 14.43 1.46 -10.69
N ALA A 182 15.26 0.45 -10.44
CA ALA A 182 15.31 -0.74 -11.29
C ALA A 182 13.97 -1.51 -11.30
N VAL A 183 13.29 -1.63 -10.16
CA VAL A 183 11.96 -2.26 -10.06
C VAL A 183 10.92 -1.48 -10.86
N PHE A 184 10.95 -0.14 -10.81
CA PHE A 184 10.09 0.69 -11.64
C PHE A 184 10.39 0.50 -13.13
N GLU A 185 11.65 0.64 -13.52
CA GLU A 185 12.06 0.61 -14.93
C GLU A 185 11.84 -0.75 -15.59
N HIS A 186 12.11 -1.82 -14.87
CA HIS A 186 12.14 -3.16 -15.49
C HIS A 186 10.94 -4.03 -15.15
N THR A 187 10.11 -3.63 -14.18
CA THR A 187 8.99 -4.47 -13.73
C THR A 187 7.68 -3.70 -13.62
N LEU A 188 7.56 -2.69 -12.75
CA LEU A 188 6.27 -2.07 -12.45
C LEU A 188 5.66 -1.35 -13.66
N ARG A 189 6.46 -0.71 -14.50
CA ARG A 189 5.98 -0.06 -15.73
C ARG A 189 5.37 -1.04 -16.74
N LEU A 190 5.61 -2.34 -16.60
CA LEU A 190 5.01 -3.38 -17.44
C LEU A 190 3.66 -3.86 -16.88
N LEU A 191 3.39 -3.62 -15.60
CA LEU A 191 2.25 -4.14 -14.84
C LEU A 191 1.24 -3.06 -14.47
N ALA A 192 1.68 -1.82 -14.36
CA ALA A 192 0.89 -0.71 -13.84
C ALA A 192 1.08 0.58 -14.64
N THR A 193 0.11 1.47 -14.57
CA THR A 193 0.24 2.85 -15.05
C THR A 193 0.92 3.68 -13.97
N ILE A 194 2.12 4.19 -14.29
CA ILE A 194 2.89 5.03 -13.37
C ILE A 194 2.50 6.50 -13.57
N THR A 195 2.21 7.17 -12.45
CA THR A 195 1.81 8.59 -12.41
C THR A 195 2.42 9.29 -11.19
N THR A 196 1.88 10.42 -10.77
CA THR A 196 2.26 11.15 -9.55
C THR A 196 1.05 11.36 -8.63
N ALA A 197 1.29 11.62 -7.34
CA ALA A 197 0.23 11.96 -6.39
C ALA A 197 -0.59 13.18 -6.85
N GLY A 198 0.08 14.21 -7.37
CA GLY A 198 -0.58 15.40 -7.91
C GLY A 198 -1.52 15.10 -9.06
N ARG A 199 -1.16 14.18 -9.97
CA ARG A 199 -2.05 13.79 -11.09
C ARG A 199 -3.26 13.00 -10.61
N VAL A 200 -3.12 12.16 -9.58
CA VAL A 200 -4.26 11.48 -8.94
C VAL A 200 -5.16 12.49 -8.24
N GLU A 201 -4.56 13.44 -7.50
CA GLU A 201 -5.32 14.50 -6.83
C GLU A 201 -6.13 15.35 -7.84
N GLU A 202 -5.53 15.77 -8.93
CA GLU A 202 -6.20 16.51 -10.00
C GLU A 202 -7.39 15.73 -10.61
N ALA A 203 -7.23 14.42 -10.84
CA ALA A 203 -8.29 13.58 -11.38
C ALA A 203 -9.47 13.45 -10.40
N TRP A 204 -9.19 13.32 -9.11
CA TRP A 204 -10.20 13.18 -8.06
C TRP A 204 -10.74 14.52 -7.50
N ALA A 205 -10.24 15.64 -7.96
CA ALA A 205 -10.75 16.98 -7.62
C ALA A 205 -11.90 17.43 -8.54
N ARG A 206 -12.18 16.71 -9.61
CA ARG A 206 -13.24 16.99 -10.60
C ARG A 206 -14.55 16.34 -10.14
#